data_884341cd13abcecf8df63d4c63bdd6e4
#
_entry.id   884341cd13abcecf8df63d4c63bdd6e4
#
_cell.length_a   1.000
_cell.length_b   1.000
_cell.length_c   1.000
_cell.angle_alpha   90.00
_cell.angle_beta   90.00
_cell.angle_gamma   90.00
#
_symmetry.space_group_name_H-M   'P 1'
#
loop_
_entity.id
_entity.type
_entity.pdbx_description
1 polymer ?
#
loop_
_entity_poly.entity_id
_entity_poly.type
_entity_poly.pdbx_seq_one_letter_code
_entity_poly.pdbx_strand_id
1 'polypeptide(L)'
;FSYFDEHYDNLPEVICLLKGNMIGRHCSREFFEQVYDNKTFTFLYDEKQYWDRFSKYNENKEKNEIGTTFLAMENVYVEKNNSWYVDSPNHPKKYFNDVDDLLRFIYKDPMIPQYCMFSPGACFIVRREQISKHSREFYRNLNKIMNYAMDPSFPSEAHQIERILPIIFTSLCEVNDWMDDEAAFEAKLPECSAYIQYKWENRPRRFKKLRKMLGLI
;
A
#
# COMPACT_ATOMS: atom_id res chain seq x y z
N PHE A 1 4.55 3.19 -8.88
CA PHE A 1 3.87 3.66 -10.11
C PHE A 1 4.82 4.38 -11.08
N SER A 2 5.92 5.00 -10.61
CA SER A 2 6.91 5.65 -11.51
C SER A 2 7.38 4.72 -12.63
N TYR A 3 7.64 3.44 -12.32
CA TYR A 3 8.00 2.46 -13.35
C TYR A 3 6.93 2.31 -14.44
N PHE A 4 5.64 2.32 -14.06
CA PHE A 4 4.54 2.21 -15.04
C PHE A 4 4.43 3.47 -15.89
N ASP A 5 4.61 4.65 -15.31
CA ASP A 5 4.62 5.90 -16.06
C ASP A 5 5.79 5.96 -17.04
N GLU A 6 7.01 5.66 -16.59
CA GLU A 6 8.23 5.74 -17.41
C GLU A 6 8.25 4.73 -18.58
N HIS A 7 7.68 3.54 -18.36
CA HIS A 7 7.74 2.42 -19.31
C HIS A 7 6.40 2.06 -19.96
N TYR A 8 5.39 2.92 -19.82
CA TYR A 8 4.01 2.61 -20.20
C TYR A 8 3.85 2.03 -21.61
N ASP A 9 4.54 2.58 -22.59
CA ASP A 9 4.46 2.14 -23.99
C ASP A 9 5.26 0.85 -24.27
N ASN A 10 6.13 0.45 -23.35
CA ASN A 10 7.05 -0.68 -23.52
C ASN A 10 7.01 -1.65 -22.33
N LEU A 11 5.88 -1.76 -21.65
CA LEU A 11 5.73 -2.67 -20.52
C LEU A 11 5.95 -4.12 -20.98
N PRO A 12 6.75 -4.92 -20.25
CA PRO A 12 6.85 -6.35 -20.49
C PRO A 12 5.51 -7.04 -20.27
N GLU A 13 5.33 -8.22 -20.83
CA GLU A 13 4.09 -8.99 -20.70
C GLU A 13 3.76 -9.33 -19.24
N VAL A 14 4.76 -9.64 -18.46
CA VAL A 14 4.67 -9.95 -17.02
C VAL A 14 5.61 -9.05 -16.24
N ILE A 15 5.13 -8.50 -15.14
CA ILE A 15 5.91 -7.64 -14.25
C ILE A 15 5.81 -8.20 -12.83
N CYS A 16 6.96 -8.48 -12.23
CA CYS A 16 7.05 -8.81 -10.82
C CYS A 16 7.50 -7.57 -10.04
N LEU A 17 6.64 -7.03 -9.21
CA LEU A 17 7.01 -5.99 -8.27
C LEU A 17 7.46 -6.62 -6.96
N LEU A 18 8.70 -6.38 -6.59
CA LEU A 18 9.35 -7.08 -5.49
C LEU A 18 10.01 -6.08 -4.55
N LYS A 19 9.87 -6.32 -3.27
CA LYS A 19 10.69 -5.65 -2.27
C LYS A 19 12.06 -6.33 -2.18
N GLY A 20 13.14 -5.57 -2.03
CA GLY A 20 14.52 -6.09 -2.06
C GLY A 20 14.84 -7.23 -1.09
N ASN A 21 14.00 -7.44 -0.07
CA ASN A 21 14.14 -8.53 0.90
C ASN A 21 12.86 -9.39 0.96
N MET A 22 12.16 -9.55 -0.15
CA MET A 22 10.89 -10.30 -0.21
C MET A 22 11.09 -11.77 0.17
N ILE A 23 12.07 -12.43 -0.46
CA ILE A 23 12.39 -13.83 -0.16
C ILE A 23 12.86 -13.96 1.29
N GLY A 24 12.26 -14.89 2.00
CA GLY A 24 12.52 -15.13 3.42
C GLY A 24 11.90 -14.11 4.39
N ARG A 25 11.14 -13.14 3.85
CA ARG A 25 10.39 -12.20 4.69
C ARG A 25 8.88 -12.25 4.44
N HIS A 26 8.46 -12.25 3.20
CA HIS A 26 7.06 -12.24 2.80
C HIS A 26 6.68 -13.46 1.98
N CYS A 27 7.66 -14.07 1.33
CA CYS A 27 7.47 -15.15 0.40
C CYS A 27 8.66 -16.12 0.50
N SER A 28 8.41 -17.42 0.47
CA SER A 28 9.46 -18.43 0.33
C SER A 28 9.97 -18.46 -1.12
N ARG A 29 11.18 -18.98 -1.31
CA ARG A 29 11.73 -19.19 -2.64
C ARG A 29 10.90 -20.23 -3.41
N GLU A 30 10.52 -21.29 -2.75
CA GLU A 30 9.73 -22.39 -3.29
C GLU A 30 8.38 -21.91 -3.80
N PHE A 31 7.68 -21.08 -3.03
CA PHE A 31 6.42 -20.50 -3.47
C PHE A 31 6.62 -19.54 -4.67
N PHE A 32 7.64 -18.68 -4.60
CA PHE A 32 7.94 -17.78 -5.71
C PHE A 32 8.22 -18.54 -7.02
N GLU A 33 9.03 -19.62 -6.96
CA GLU A 33 9.35 -20.46 -8.12
C GLU A 33 8.13 -21.20 -8.70
N GLN A 34 7.08 -21.39 -7.89
CA GLN A 34 5.82 -21.96 -8.37
C GLN A 34 4.93 -20.96 -9.11
N VAL A 35 5.06 -19.67 -8.82
CA VAL A 35 4.09 -18.65 -9.27
C VAL A 35 4.69 -17.55 -10.15
N TYR A 36 6.01 -17.46 -10.30
CA TYR A 36 6.68 -16.34 -10.98
C TYR A 36 6.23 -16.11 -12.44
N ASP A 37 5.72 -17.14 -13.10
CA ASP A 37 5.22 -17.09 -14.47
C ASP A 37 3.68 -17.11 -14.56
N ASN A 38 2.98 -16.91 -13.45
CA ASN A 38 1.53 -16.85 -13.44
C ASN A 38 1.00 -15.82 -14.42
N LYS A 39 -0.09 -16.19 -15.12
CA LYS A 39 -0.74 -15.35 -16.14
C LYS A 39 -1.85 -14.45 -15.58
N THR A 40 -2.00 -14.39 -14.26
CA THR A 40 -3.00 -13.59 -13.57
C THR A 40 -2.34 -12.77 -12.48
N PHE A 41 -3.05 -11.78 -11.96
CA PHE A 41 -2.60 -11.07 -10.76
C PHE A 41 -2.34 -12.04 -9.62
N THR A 42 -1.15 -12.01 -9.06
CA THR A 42 -0.73 -12.96 -8.02
C THR A 42 -0.07 -12.24 -6.86
N PHE A 43 -0.58 -12.46 -5.65
CA PHE A 43 0.08 -12.01 -4.44
C PHE A 43 1.36 -12.82 -4.19
N LEU A 44 2.45 -12.12 -3.90
CA LEU A 44 3.69 -12.77 -3.49
C LEU A 44 3.78 -12.75 -1.96
N TYR A 45 2.97 -13.58 -1.37
CA TYR A 45 2.84 -13.73 0.08
C TYR A 45 2.72 -15.23 0.43
N ASP A 46 3.52 -15.66 1.37
CA ASP A 46 3.49 -16.99 1.94
C ASP A 46 3.27 -16.84 3.45
N GLU A 47 2.11 -17.25 3.90
CA GLU A 47 1.69 -17.12 5.28
C GLU A 47 2.71 -17.69 6.24
N LYS A 48 3.14 -18.94 6.00
CA LYS A 48 4.09 -19.63 6.88
C LYS A 48 5.38 -18.83 7.05
N GLN A 49 5.94 -18.35 5.94
CA GLN A 49 7.19 -17.58 5.95
C GLN A 49 7.04 -16.25 6.72
N TYR A 50 5.90 -15.60 6.54
CA TYR A 50 5.59 -14.33 7.23
C TYR A 50 5.39 -14.55 8.73
N TRP A 51 4.62 -15.55 9.13
CA TRP A 51 4.28 -15.83 10.52
C TRP A 51 5.45 -16.36 11.32
N ASP A 52 6.25 -17.26 10.80
CA ASP A 52 7.44 -17.78 11.45
C ASP A 52 8.39 -16.66 11.87
N ARG A 53 8.48 -15.61 11.06
CA ARG A 53 9.34 -14.46 11.35
C ARG A 53 8.74 -13.49 12.36
N PHE A 54 7.45 -13.33 12.37
CA PHE A 54 6.75 -12.34 13.18
C PHE A 54 5.88 -12.94 14.28
N SER A 55 6.08 -14.20 14.65
CA SER A 55 5.28 -14.91 15.65
C SER A 55 5.11 -14.12 16.96
N LYS A 56 6.20 -13.59 17.53
CA LYS A 56 6.15 -12.78 18.75
C LYS A 56 5.33 -11.49 18.60
N TYR A 57 5.37 -10.87 17.42
CA TYR A 57 4.58 -9.69 17.14
C TYR A 57 3.09 -10.03 17.03
N ASN A 58 2.80 -11.19 16.52
CA ASN A 58 1.45 -11.68 16.31
C ASN A 58 0.78 -12.13 17.61
N GLU A 59 1.49 -12.83 18.49
CA GLU A 59 1.01 -13.16 19.83
C GLU A 59 0.56 -11.91 20.61
N ASN A 60 1.29 -10.80 20.45
CA ASN A 60 0.91 -9.53 21.06
C ASN A 60 -0.24 -8.83 20.32
N LYS A 61 -0.39 -9.06 19.03
CA LYS A 61 -1.47 -8.50 18.22
C LYS A 61 -2.81 -9.17 18.49
N GLU A 62 -2.85 -10.47 18.63
CA GLU A 62 -4.06 -11.22 19.01
C GLU A 62 -4.58 -10.84 20.40
N LYS A 63 -3.67 -10.46 21.30
CA LYS A 63 -4.00 -10.01 22.66
C LYS A 63 -4.38 -8.52 22.74
N ASN A 64 -4.01 -7.73 21.77
CA ASN A 64 -4.41 -6.32 21.72
C ASN A 64 -5.73 -6.22 20.99
N GLU A 65 -6.76 -5.86 21.71
CA GLU A 65 -8.12 -5.51 21.23
C GLU A 65 -8.18 -4.36 20.24
N ILE A 66 -7.06 -3.92 19.71
CA ILE A 66 -6.95 -2.90 18.68
C ILE A 66 -7.30 -3.53 17.33
N GLY A 67 -8.54 -3.91 17.20
CA GLY A 67 -9.37 -3.91 16.00
C GLY A 67 -8.87 -4.48 14.68
N THR A 68 -7.66 -4.99 14.61
CA THR A 68 -7.16 -5.63 13.40
C THR A 68 -7.49 -7.11 13.42
N THR A 69 -8.67 -7.43 12.99
CA THR A 69 -8.96 -8.81 12.64
C THR A 69 -8.38 -9.03 11.27
N PHE A 70 -7.23 -9.68 11.18
CA PHE A 70 -6.82 -10.25 9.92
C PHE A 70 -7.08 -11.75 9.96
N LEU A 71 -7.49 -12.24 8.83
CA LEU A 71 -7.60 -13.67 8.56
C LEU A 71 -6.35 -14.04 7.78
N ALA A 72 -5.55 -14.94 8.33
CA ALA A 72 -4.53 -15.58 7.54
C ALA A 72 -5.23 -16.50 6.55
N MET A 73 -5.13 -16.13 5.28
CA MET A 73 -5.55 -16.97 4.17
C MET A 73 -4.29 -17.41 3.43
N GLU A 74 -4.30 -18.61 2.94
CA GLU A 74 -3.20 -19.13 2.16
C GLU A 74 -2.84 -18.16 1.02
N ASN A 75 -1.60 -17.73 0.99
CA ASN A 75 -1.02 -16.86 -0.04
C ASN A 75 -1.61 -15.45 -0.18
N VAL A 76 -2.36 -14.97 0.79
CA VAL A 76 -2.83 -13.59 0.84
C VAL A 76 -2.97 -13.10 2.28
N TYR A 77 -2.59 -11.85 2.51
CA TYR A 77 -2.83 -11.17 3.77
C TYR A 77 -4.17 -10.43 3.72
N VAL A 78 -5.01 -10.60 4.74
CA VAL A 78 -6.33 -9.98 4.80
C VAL A 78 -6.42 -9.10 6.04
N GLU A 79 -6.82 -7.87 5.86
CA GLU A 79 -6.95 -6.89 6.92
C GLU A 79 -8.30 -6.17 6.84
N LYS A 80 -8.86 -5.81 7.98
CA LYS A 80 -10.05 -4.98 8.02
C LYS A 80 -9.77 -3.63 7.34
N ASN A 81 -10.70 -3.13 6.54
CA ASN A 81 -10.51 -1.90 5.77
C ASN A 81 -10.08 -0.71 6.65
N ASN A 82 -10.71 -0.53 7.81
CA ASN A 82 -10.38 0.51 8.78
C ASN A 82 -9.37 0.03 9.84
N SER A 83 -8.32 -0.65 9.44
CA SER A 83 -7.32 -1.15 10.39
C SER A 83 -6.56 0.01 11.06
N TRP A 84 -6.12 -0.24 12.29
CA TRP A 84 -5.32 0.71 13.05
C TRP A 84 -4.05 1.17 12.30
N TYR A 85 -3.54 0.35 11.39
CA TYR A 85 -2.32 0.64 10.65
C TYR A 85 -2.51 1.78 9.66
N VAL A 86 -3.68 1.84 9.00
CA VAL A 86 -4.05 2.94 8.10
C VAL A 86 -4.38 4.19 8.89
N ASP A 87 -5.10 4.04 10.01
CA ASP A 87 -5.52 5.15 10.88
C ASP A 87 -4.48 5.51 11.94
N SER A 88 -3.35 4.85 11.94
CA SER A 88 -2.31 5.08 12.94
C SER A 88 -1.84 6.53 12.91
N PRO A 89 -1.76 7.22 14.06
CA PRO A 89 -1.17 8.55 14.14
C PRO A 89 0.31 8.59 13.74
N ASN A 90 0.94 7.42 13.58
CA ASN A 90 2.31 7.30 13.08
C ASN A 90 2.42 7.42 11.54
N HIS A 91 1.28 7.43 10.84
CA HIS A 91 1.22 7.59 9.39
C HIS A 91 0.46 8.88 9.06
N PRO A 92 1.15 9.97 8.73
CA PRO A 92 0.52 11.23 8.39
C PRO A 92 -0.33 11.08 7.14
N LYS A 93 -1.46 11.76 7.11
CA LYS A 93 -2.42 11.82 6.00
C LYS A 93 -2.40 13.23 5.44
N LYS A 94 -2.45 13.38 4.14
CA LYS A 94 -2.59 14.69 3.48
C LYS A 94 -3.91 14.82 2.74
N TYR A 95 -4.32 13.78 2.06
CA TYR A 95 -5.41 13.84 1.10
C TYR A 95 -6.65 13.05 1.53
N PHE A 96 -6.49 11.87 2.13
CA PHE A 96 -7.60 10.96 2.41
C PHE A 96 -7.61 10.53 3.87
N ASN A 97 -8.79 10.50 4.47
CA ASN A 97 -8.95 10.05 5.85
C ASN A 97 -8.74 8.52 5.96
N ASP A 98 -9.20 7.79 4.98
CA ASP A 98 -9.21 6.33 4.96
C ASP A 98 -9.22 5.76 3.53
N VAL A 99 -9.31 4.45 3.42
CA VAL A 99 -9.38 3.73 2.14
C VAL A 99 -10.69 4.03 1.40
N ASP A 100 -11.77 4.29 2.13
CA ASP A 100 -13.08 4.59 1.53
C ASP A 100 -13.05 5.92 0.77
N ASP A 101 -12.46 6.95 1.39
CA ASP A 101 -12.28 8.26 0.76
C ASP A 101 -11.41 8.14 -0.50
N LEU A 102 -10.31 7.39 -0.41
CA LEU A 102 -9.42 7.14 -1.53
C LEU A 102 -10.13 6.40 -2.68
N LEU A 103 -10.89 5.35 -2.38
CA LEU A 103 -11.62 4.59 -3.40
C LEU A 103 -12.66 5.46 -4.11
N ARG A 104 -13.44 6.27 -3.37
CA ARG A 104 -14.41 7.20 -3.96
C ARG A 104 -13.76 8.30 -4.78
N PHE A 105 -12.55 8.67 -4.46
CA PHE A 105 -11.78 9.63 -5.26
C PHE A 105 -11.28 9.00 -6.56
N ILE A 106 -10.87 7.74 -6.54
CA ILE A 106 -10.35 7.05 -7.74
C ILE A 106 -11.48 6.59 -8.67
N TYR A 107 -12.54 6.02 -8.12
CA TYR A 107 -13.58 5.33 -8.90
C TYR A 107 -14.96 5.98 -8.78
N LYS A 108 -15.74 5.88 -9.86
CA LYS A 108 -17.16 6.21 -9.85
C LYS A 108 -17.90 5.09 -9.12
N ASP A 109 -18.62 5.42 -8.07
CA ASP A 109 -19.47 4.49 -7.31
C ASP A 109 -18.78 3.15 -6.94
N PRO A 110 -17.64 3.17 -6.26
CA PRO A 110 -16.88 1.96 -5.94
C PRO A 110 -17.61 1.10 -4.90
N MET A 111 -17.54 -0.21 -5.06
CA MET A 111 -17.87 -1.12 -3.98
C MET A 111 -16.78 -1.05 -2.90
N ILE A 112 -17.15 -0.56 -1.72
CA ILE A 112 -16.21 -0.44 -0.59
C ILE A 112 -16.03 -1.79 0.09
N PRO A 113 -14.82 -2.35 0.12
CA PRO A 113 -14.58 -3.64 0.73
C PRO A 113 -14.57 -3.54 2.26
N GLN A 114 -15.18 -4.49 2.93
CA GLN A 114 -15.07 -4.62 4.39
C GLN A 114 -13.68 -5.09 4.81
N TYR A 115 -13.04 -5.90 3.98
CA TYR A 115 -11.69 -6.42 4.16
C TYR A 115 -10.85 -6.18 2.91
N CYS A 116 -9.64 -5.74 3.11
CA CYS A 116 -8.65 -5.57 2.06
C CYS A 116 -7.73 -6.80 1.99
N MET A 117 -7.57 -7.35 0.80
CA MET A 117 -6.61 -8.43 0.52
C MET A 117 -5.40 -7.84 -0.17
N PHE A 118 -4.20 -8.10 0.34
CA PHE A 118 -2.97 -7.59 -0.27
C PHE A 118 -1.75 -8.42 0.12
N SER A 119 -0.63 -8.15 -0.50
CA SER A 119 0.68 -8.65 -0.09
C SER A 119 1.46 -7.53 0.60
N PRO A 120 1.84 -7.69 1.88
CA PRO A 120 2.63 -6.68 2.58
C PRO A 120 3.93 -6.35 1.85
N GLY A 121 4.21 -5.06 1.71
CA GLY A 121 5.35 -4.56 0.93
C GLY A 121 5.06 -4.43 -0.56
N ALA A 122 3.80 -4.52 -0.98
CA ALA A 122 3.35 -4.40 -2.36
C ALA A 122 4.07 -5.38 -3.32
N CYS A 123 4.27 -6.63 -2.87
CA CYS A 123 4.91 -7.67 -3.66
C CYS A 123 3.87 -8.47 -4.43
N PHE A 124 3.87 -8.36 -5.77
CA PHE A 124 2.88 -9.06 -6.61
C PHE A 124 3.37 -9.22 -8.05
N ILE A 125 2.72 -10.13 -8.75
CA ILE A 125 2.86 -10.30 -10.20
C ILE A 125 1.65 -9.65 -10.86
N VAL A 126 1.89 -8.86 -11.87
CA VAL A 126 0.85 -8.17 -12.66
C VAL A 126 1.16 -8.31 -14.15
N ARG A 127 0.11 -8.36 -14.97
CA ARG A 127 0.20 -8.43 -16.43
C ARG A 127 0.11 -7.05 -17.04
N ARG A 128 0.73 -6.88 -18.21
CA ARG A 128 0.61 -5.66 -19.01
C ARG A 128 -0.85 -5.25 -19.22
N GLU A 129 -1.71 -6.21 -19.56
CA GLU A 129 -3.13 -5.95 -19.81
C GLU A 129 -3.86 -5.39 -18.59
N GLN A 130 -3.43 -5.78 -17.39
CA GLN A 130 -4.01 -5.26 -16.14
C GLN A 130 -3.54 -3.83 -15.86
N ILE A 131 -2.30 -3.51 -16.22
CA ILE A 131 -1.78 -2.15 -16.11
C ILE A 131 -2.41 -1.26 -17.19
N SER A 132 -2.48 -1.73 -18.44
CA SER A 132 -3.00 -0.97 -19.57
C SER A 132 -4.53 -0.74 -19.53
N LYS A 133 -5.23 -1.22 -18.50
CA LYS A 133 -6.62 -0.83 -18.22
C LYS A 133 -6.75 0.64 -17.83
N HIS A 134 -5.70 1.21 -17.29
CA HIS A 134 -5.65 2.60 -16.87
C HIS A 134 -4.64 3.35 -17.73
N SER A 135 -4.86 4.63 -17.91
CA SER A 135 -3.97 5.50 -18.67
C SER A 135 -2.60 5.69 -17.98
N ARG A 136 -1.64 6.22 -18.70
CA ARG A 136 -0.38 6.69 -18.12
C ARG A 136 -0.61 7.75 -17.05
N GLU A 137 -1.52 8.70 -17.34
CA GLU A 137 -1.89 9.80 -16.46
C GLU A 137 -2.44 9.29 -15.12
N PHE A 138 -3.25 8.24 -15.14
CA PHE A 138 -3.75 7.58 -13.94
C PHE A 138 -2.60 7.18 -12.99
N TYR A 139 -1.56 6.53 -13.51
CA TYR A 139 -0.42 6.11 -12.67
C TYR A 139 0.42 7.30 -12.19
N ARG A 140 0.57 8.32 -13.02
CA ARG A 140 1.23 9.58 -12.66
C ARG A 140 0.50 10.27 -11.52
N ASN A 141 -0.81 10.33 -11.58
CA ASN A 141 -1.67 10.93 -10.57
C ASN A 141 -1.69 10.10 -9.27
N LEU A 142 -1.75 8.77 -9.34
CA LEU A 142 -1.56 7.91 -8.15
C LEU A 142 -0.19 8.14 -7.49
N ASN A 143 0.84 8.34 -8.29
CA ASN A 143 2.18 8.60 -7.74
C ASN A 143 2.22 9.92 -6.96
N LYS A 144 1.52 10.97 -7.40
CA LYS A 144 1.39 12.25 -6.69
C LYS A 144 0.74 12.10 -5.32
N ILE A 145 -0.27 11.23 -5.19
CA ILE A 145 -0.93 10.96 -3.91
C ILE A 145 0.06 10.46 -2.85
N MET A 146 1.06 9.67 -3.25
CA MET A 146 2.02 9.05 -2.34
C MET A 146 3.30 9.86 -2.11
N ASN A 147 3.65 10.73 -3.05
CA ASN A 147 4.96 11.41 -3.09
C ASN A 147 4.86 12.90 -2.80
N TYR A 148 4.12 13.29 -1.79
CA TYR A 148 4.14 14.69 -1.35
C TYR A 148 5.35 14.99 -0.46
N ALA A 149 5.76 16.28 -0.44
CA ALA A 149 6.93 16.76 0.28
C ALA A 149 6.76 16.65 1.79
N MET A 150 7.04 15.47 2.31
CA MET A 150 7.07 15.17 3.75
C MET A 150 8.20 14.19 4.04
N ASP A 151 8.40 13.88 5.31
CA ASP A 151 9.33 12.84 5.74
C ASP A 151 9.09 11.56 4.91
N PRO A 152 10.13 11.05 4.24
CA PRO A 152 10.05 9.89 3.34
C PRO A 152 9.61 8.60 4.00
N SER A 153 9.32 8.60 5.28
CA SER A 153 8.89 7.39 5.97
C SER A 153 7.37 7.21 5.95
N PHE A 154 6.83 6.86 4.81
CA PHE A 154 5.53 6.21 4.67
C PHE A 154 4.30 7.06 5.04
N PRO A 155 3.78 7.87 4.12
CA PRO A 155 2.47 8.49 4.28
C PRO A 155 1.37 7.43 4.38
N SER A 156 0.27 7.76 5.05
CA SER A 156 -0.88 6.87 5.17
C SER A 156 -1.43 6.47 3.79
N GLU A 157 -1.41 7.38 2.84
CA GLU A 157 -1.86 7.13 1.47
C GLU A 157 -1.08 6.00 0.78
N ALA A 158 0.21 5.86 1.05
CA ALA A 158 1.00 4.73 0.52
C ALA A 158 0.51 3.39 1.09
N HIS A 159 0.11 3.36 2.36
CA HIS A 159 -0.48 2.18 2.97
C HIS A 159 -1.91 1.92 2.50
N GLN A 160 -2.70 2.98 2.29
CA GLN A 160 -4.04 2.86 1.72
C GLN A 160 -3.97 2.29 0.29
N ILE A 161 -3.06 2.81 -0.53
CA ILE A 161 -2.84 2.32 -1.91
C ILE A 161 -2.35 0.87 -1.91
N GLU A 162 -1.43 0.48 -1.03
CA GLU A 162 -1.00 -0.92 -0.90
C GLU A 162 -2.19 -1.88 -0.73
N ARG A 163 -3.20 -1.48 0.02
CA ARG A 163 -4.39 -2.28 0.29
C ARG A 163 -5.36 -2.37 -0.89
N ILE A 164 -5.37 -1.39 -1.76
CA ILE A 164 -6.26 -1.34 -2.93
C ILE A 164 -5.58 -1.75 -4.24
N LEU A 165 -4.28 -2.11 -4.23
CA LEU A 165 -3.59 -2.57 -5.45
C LEU A 165 -4.33 -3.68 -6.20
N PRO A 166 -4.90 -4.69 -5.53
CA PRO A 166 -5.71 -5.69 -6.23
C PRO A 166 -6.91 -5.09 -6.95
N ILE A 167 -7.58 -4.12 -6.33
CA ILE A 167 -8.72 -3.41 -6.95
C ILE A 167 -8.23 -2.64 -8.18
N ILE A 168 -7.12 -1.93 -8.09
CA ILE A 168 -6.53 -1.19 -9.20
C ILE A 168 -6.29 -2.11 -10.42
N PHE A 169 -5.73 -3.30 -10.20
CA PHE A 169 -5.33 -4.17 -11.31
C PHE A 169 -6.40 -5.16 -11.74
N THR A 170 -7.40 -5.48 -10.91
CA THR A 170 -8.35 -6.55 -11.22
C THR A 170 -9.80 -6.13 -11.32
N SER A 171 -10.18 -4.97 -10.76
CA SER A 171 -11.57 -4.52 -10.81
C SER A 171 -11.97 -4.03 -12.21
N LEU A 172 -13.28 -3.98 -12.43
CA LEU A 172 -13.90 -3.38 -13.61
C LEU A 172 -14.60 -2.06 -13.23
N CYS A 173 -14.27 -1.48 -12.07
CA CYS A 173 -14.82 -0.21 -11.64
C CYS A 173 -14.42 0.90 -12.60
N GLU A 174 -15.37 1.74 -12.96
CA GLU A 174 -15.11 2.91 -13.78
C GLU A 174 -14.32 3.95 -13.00
N VAL A 175 -13.25 4.46 -13.60
CA VAL A 175 -12.39 5.47 -13.02
C VAL A 175 -13.05 6.84 -13.16
N ASN A 176 -12.88 7.71 -12.19
CA ASN A 176 -13.31 9.10 -12.28
C ASN A 176 -12.49 9.84 -13.34
N ASP A 177 -13.15 10.70 -14.12
CA ASP A 177 -12.55 11.37 -15.30
C ASP A 177 -11.31 12.20 -14.94
N TRP A 178 -11.25 12.78 -13.75
CA TRP A 178 -10.07 13.54 -13.29
C TRP A 178 -8.83 12.68 -13.03
N MET A 179 -8.96 11.37 -12.93
CA MET A 179 -7.79 10.49 -12.78
C MET A 179 -6.93 10.39 -14.04
N ASP A 180 -7.50 10.73 -15.19
CA ASP A 180 -6.84 10.69 -16.50
C ASP A 180 -6.43 12.09 -17.01
N ASP A 181 -6.60 13.13 -16.18
CA ASP A 181 -6.25 14.52 -16.49
C ASP A 181 -5.53 15.17 -15.31
N GLU A 182 -4.30 15.62 -15.52
CA GLU A 182 -3.45 16.17 -14.46
C GLU A 182 -4.03 17.44 -13.82
N ALA A 183 -4.55 18.35 -14.61
CA ALA A 183 -5.08 19.62 -14.12
C ALA A 183 -6.41 19.41 -13.37
N ALA A 184 -7.28 18.56 -13.90
CA ALA A 184 -8.52 18.19 -13.24
C ALA A 184 -8.25 17.41 -11.93
N PHE A 185 -7.26 16.53 -11.93
CA PHE A 185 -6.82 15.79 -10.74
C PHE A 185 -6.36 16.76 -9.64
N GLU A 186 -5.46 17.69 -9.95
CA GLU A 186 -4.96 18.66 -8.99
C GLU A 186 -6.06 19.55 -8.42
N ALA A 187 -7.01 19.96 -9.26
CA ALA A 187 -8.17 20.77 -8.84
C ALA A 187 -9.16 19.98 -7.95
N LYS A 188 -9.18 18.66 -8.05
CA LYS A 188 -10.07 17.78 -7.29
C LYS A 188 -9.43 17.14 -6.07
N LEU A 189 -8.10 17.14 -5.99
CA LEU A 189 -7.39 16.49 -4.89
C LEU A 189 -7.77 17.15 -3.56
N PRO A 190 -8.40 16.43 -2.64
CA PRO A 190 -8.86 17.01 -1.38
C PRO A 190 -7.68 17.27 -0.45
N GLU A 191 -7.85 18.16 0.52
CA GLU A 191 -6.96 18.24 1.67
C GLU A 191 -7.68 17.66 2.89
N CYS A 192 -7.10 16.61 3.45
CA CYS A 192 -7.55 16.04 4.69
C CYS A 192 -7.14 16.94 5.85
N SER A 193 -8.05 17.23 6.79
CA SER A 193 -7.77 18.01 8.00
C SER A 193 -6.86 17.28 9.00
N ALA A 194 -6.50 16.02 8.73
CA ALA A 194 -5.71 15.20 9.62
C ALA A 194 -4.21 15.26 9.32
N TYR A 195 -3.47 15.93 10.16
CA TYR A 195 -2.11 15.62 10.64
C TYR A 195 -0.95 15.43 9.67
N ILE A 196 -0.60 16.43 8.91
CA ILE A 196 0.74 16.49 8.30
C ILE A 196 1.84 16.63 9.37
N GLN A 197 1.55 17.26 10.50
CA GLN A 197 2.55 17.62 11.52
C GLN A 197 2.74 16.59 12.64
N TYR A 198 1.75 15.73 12.92
CA TYR A 198 1.76 14.88 14.10
C TYR A 198 2.98 13.97 14.22
N LYS A 199 3.46 13.41 13.12
CA LYS A 199 4.63 12.52 13.11
C LYS A 199 5.93 13.26 13.42
N TRP A 200 6.05 14.50 13.00
CA TRP A 200 7.22 15.32 13.30
C TRP A 200 7.28 15.69 14.76
N GLU A 201 6.17 16.10 15.33
CA GLU A 201 6.09 16.53 16.74
C GLU A 201 6.31 15.35 17.68
N ASN A 202 5.80 14.17 17.35
CA ASN A 202 5.85 13.00 18.21
C ASN A 202 6.95 11.99 17.82
N ARG A 203 7.66 12.23 16.74
CA ARG A 203 8.75 11.33 16.33
C ARG A 203 9.86 11.38 17.38
N PRO A 204 10.19 10.24 18.02
CA PRO A 204 11.38 10.20 18.87
C PRO A 204 12.56 10.57 17.98
N ARG A 205 13.22 11.68 18.29
CA ARG A 205 14.38 12.14 17.51
C ARG A 205 15.32 10.98 17.33
N ARG A 206 15.69 10.69 16.07
CA ARG A 206 16.45 9.50 15.64
C ARG A 206 17.68 9.21 16.52
N PHE A 207 18.18 10.23 17.20
CA PHE A 207 19.30 10.16 18.13
C PHE A 207 18.90 10.28 19.61
N LYS A 208 17.61 10.21 19.96
CA LYS A 208 17.19 10.36 21.38
C LYS A 208 17.84 9.30 22.27
N LYS A 209 17.94 8.06 21.75
CA LYS A 209 18.57 6.95 22.45
C LYS A 209 20.09 7.17 22.60
N LEU A 210 20.74 7.66 21.53
CA LEU A 210 22.15 7.99 21.52
C LEU A 210 22.47 9.19 22.43
N ARG A 211 21.63 10.24 22.37
CA ARG A 211 21.75 11.42 23.25
C ARG A 211 21.56 11.05 24.71
N LYS A 212 20.61 10.15 25.02
CA LYS A 212 20.41 9.64 26.37
C LYS A 212 21.60 8.80 26.86
N MET A 213 22.19 7.98 25.98
CA MET A 213 23.43 7.24 26.29
C MET A 213 24.63 8.15 26.51
N LEU A 214 24.67 9.29 25.84
CA LEU A 214 25.75 10.29 25.95
C LEU A 214 25.49 11.34 27.05
N GLY A 215 24.42 11.21 27.81
CA GLY A 215 24.08 12.14 28.89
C GLY A 215 23.71 13.56 28.38
N LEU A 216 23.29 13.68 27.12
CA LEU A 216 22.95 14.99 26.48
C LEU A 216 21.46 15.37 26.62
N ILE A 217 20.65 14.49 27.16
CA ILE A 217 19.24 14.68 27.58
C ILE A 217 18.90 13.69 28.69
#